data_66572c44278c5c9bff7cf21b9777fbb9
#
_entry.id   66572c44278c5c9bff7cf21b9777fbb9
#
_cell.length_a   1.000
_cell.length_b   1.000
_cell.length_c   1.000
_cell.angle_alpha   90.00
_cell.angle_beta   90.00
_cell.angle_gamma   90.00
#
_symmetry.space_group_name_H-M   'P 1'
#
loop_
_entity.id
_entity.type
_entity.pdbx_description
1 polymer ?
#
loop_
_entity_poly.entity_id
_entity_poly.type
_entity_poly.pdbx_seq_one_letter_code
_entity_poly.pdbx_strand_id
1 'polypeptide(L)'
;MHNDNTNHRRSHFFTSFFVQNLFDEKNGNANEKGKYEYSNVKRWHKYAPGKNIFEVERIFFPININNTHWALVVAFMDEKRIQYYDYDSLKRNGTRYLDGIFQYLQDDYKRQFKSDMDTSEWRLVLCTEDTPQQDKYNKDNGWDCGVFVCLFADFIAMDCAPIFNYDEASINKCRDRIALSIMDNCAIDRHLTG
;
A
#
# COMPACT_ATOMS: atom_id res chain seq x y z
N MET A 1 -27.89 -3.68 -21.31
CA MET A 1 -27.61 -2.92 -20.07
C MET A 1 -26.95 -3.90 -19.12
N HIS A 2 -25.62 -3.96 -19.13
CA HIS A 2 -24.86 -4.74 -18.15
C HIS A 2 -24.84 -3.91 -16.86
N ASN A 3 -25.48 -4.43 -15.84
CA ASN A 3 -25.34 -3.93 -14.48
C ASN A 3 -23.96 -4.40 -13.97
N ASP A 4 -22.92 -3.66 -14.28
CA ASP A 4 -21.62 -3.80 -13.62
C ASP A 4 -21.75 -3.22 -12.21
N ASN A 5 -22.38 -4.00 -11.34
CA ASN A 5 -22.39 -3.75 -9.91
C ASN A 5 -21.10 -4.31 -9.30
N THR A 6 -19.96 -3.92 -9.88
CA THR A 6 -18.66 -4.15 -9.25
C THR A 6 -18.60 -3.19 -8.08
N ASN A 7 -18.63 -3.75 -6.88
CA ASN A 7 -18.57 -3.04 -5.62
C ASN A 7 -17.13 -2.51 -5.40
N HIS A 8 -16.73 -1.56 -6.27
CA HIS A 8 -15.43 -0.93 -6.18
C HIS A 8 -15.39 -0.05 -4.93
N ARG A 9 -14.58 -0.43 -3.97
CA ARG A 9 -14.31 0.41 -2.80
C ARG A 9 -13.69 1.73 -3.24
N ARG A 10 -14.17 2.84 -2.69
CA ARG A 10 -13.55 4.15 -2.95
C ARG A 10 -12.12 4.14 -2.43
N SER A 11 -11.19 4.19 -3.33
CA SER A 11 -9.77 4.02 -3.04
C SER A 11 -8.95 5.23 -3.46
N HIS A 12 -7.88 5.49 -2.71
CA HIS A 12 -6.85 6.44 -3.08
C HIS A 12 -5.48 5.77 -3.05
N PHE A 13 -4.69 5.98 -4.10
CA PHE A 13 -3.34 5.44 -4.22
C PHE A 13 -2.34 6.61 -4.16
N PHE A 14 -1.57 6.66 -3.10
CA PHE A 14 -0.41 7.55 -3.09
C PHE A 14 0.72 6.98 -3.96
N THR A 15 1.54 7.86 -4.50
CA THR A 15 2.77 7.42 -5.18
C THR A 15 3.80 6.95 -4.15
N SER A 16 4.77 6.13 -4.57
CA SER A 16 5.86 5.66 -3.71
C SER A 16 6.70 6.79 -3.10
N PHE A 17 6.67 7.98 -3.70
CA PHE A 17 7.34 9.17 -3.17
C PHE A 17 6.70 9.70 -1.89
N PHE A 18 5.45 9.35 -1.59
CA PHE A 18 4.77 9.81 -0.39
C PHE A 18 5.54 9.43 0.87
N VAL A 19 5.81 8.13 1.03
CA VAL A 19 6.50 7.60 2.23
C VAL A 19 7.93 8.11 2.32
N GLN A 20 8.63 8.21 1.18
CA GLN A 20 9.99 8.79 1.15
C GLN A 20 10.03 10.26 1.62
N ASN A 21 9.00 11.06 1.27
CA ASN A 21 8.92 12.44 1.74
C ASN A 21 8.43 12.50 3.19
N LEU A 22 7.52 11.63 3.61
CA LEU A 22 7.04 11.57 4.99
C LEU A 22 8.17 11.32 5.99
N PHE A 23 9.16 10.51 5.60
CA PHE A 23 10.32 10.19 6.44
C PHE A 23 11.60 10.94 6.07
N ASP A 24 11.49 11.99 5.25
CA ASP A 24 12.61 12.83 4.81
C ASP A 24 13.87 12.03 4.37
N GLU A 25 13.64 10.98 3.59
CA GLU A 25 14.73 10.07 3.19
C GLU A 25 15.70 10.70 2.17
N LYS A 26 15.30 11.81 1.53
CA LYS A 26 16.08 12.46 0.47
C LYS A 26 16.95 13.61 0.94
N ASN A 27 16.51 14.39 1.94
CA ASN A 27 17.11 15.67 2.27
C ASN A 27 17.80 15.71 3.64
N GLY A 28 17.60 14.69 4.48
CA GLY A 28 18.16 14.66 5.82
C GLY A 28 19.67 14.39 5.83
N ASN A 29 20.40 15.10 6.69
CA ASN A 29 21.74 14.68 7.10
C ASN A 29 21.69 13.24 7.62
N ALA A 30 22.81 12.50 7.61
CA ALA A 30 22.85 11.09 8.01
C ALA A 30 22.17 10.80 9.39
N ASN A 31 22.13 11.81 10.28
CA ASN A 31 21.47 11.74 11.60
C ASN A 31 19.96 12.08 11.57
N GLU A 32 19.44 12.60 10.47
CA GLU A 32 18.04 13.04 10.32
C GLU A 32 17.27 12.17 9.32
N LYS A 33 17.98 11.40 8.50
CA LYS A 33 17.37 10.46 7.56
C LYS A 33 16.40 9.54 8.28
N GLY A 34 15.19 9.54 7.75
CA GLY A 34 14.16 8.64 8.26
C GLY A 34 13.35 9.20 9.44
N LYS A 35 13.49 10.45 9.80
CA LYS A 35 12.59 11.10 10.76
C LYS A 35 11.26 11.43 10.09
N TYR A 36 10.21 11.31 10.86
CA TYR A 36 8.87 11.72 10.45
C TYR A 36 8.80 13.23 10.23
N GLU A 37 8.30 13.66 9.06
CA GLU A 37 8.16 15.08 8.72
C GLU A 37 6.87 15.34 7.94
N TYR A 38 5.78 15.62 8.65
CA TYR A 38 4.45 15.88 8.08
C TYR A 38 4.45 17.05 7.09
N SER A 39 5.26 18.08 7.31
CA SER A 39 5.26 19.29 6.49
C SER A 39 5.54 18.99 5.01
N ASN A 40 6.31 17.94 4.71
CA ASN A 40 6.67 17.52 3.37
C ASN A 40 5.47 16.94 2.58
N VAL A 41 4.48 16.42 3.27
CA VAL A 41 3.32 15.73 2.67
C VAL A 41 1.96 16.37 2.99
N LYS A 42 1.92 17.44 3.78
CA LYS A 42 0.70 18.10 4.27
C LYS A 42 -0.30 18.55 3.19
N ARG A 43 0.10 18.58 1.92
CA ARG A 43 -0.75 18.97 0.78
C ARG A 43 -1.15 17.80 -0.10
N TRP A 44 -0.71 16.59 0.19
CA TRP A 44 -0.89 15.43 -0.68
C TRP A 44 -2.32 14.89 -0.65
N HIS A 45 -3.09 15.15 0.41
CA HIS A 45 -4.53 14.87 0.46
C HIS A 45 -5.30 15.45 -0.73
N LYS A 46 -4.77 16.51 -1.38
CA LYS A 46 -5.42 17.17 -2.54
C LYS A 46 -5.55 16.26 -3.76
N TYR A 47 -4.77 15.19 -3.81
CA TYR A 47 -4.82 14.22 -4.90
C TYR A 47 -5.88 13.13 -4.66
N ALA A 48 -6.43 13.03 -3.45
CA ALA A 48 -7.53 12.13 -3.15
C ALA A 48 -8.85 12.58 -3.79
N PRO A 49 -9.78 11.66 -4.08
CA PRO A 49 -11.13 11.99 -4.48
C PRO A 49 -11.77 12.99 -3.50
N GLY A 50 -12.46 14.01 -4.02
CA GLY A 50 -13.02 15.06 -3.16
C GLY A 50 -11.99 15.91 -2.42
N LYS A 51 -10.68 15.70 -2.65
CA LYS A 51 -9.57 16.31 -1.92
C LYS A 51 -9.58 16.01 -0.42
N ASN A 52 -10.21 14.91 -0.04
CA ASN A 52 -10.36 14.47 1.35
C ASN A 52 -10.08 12.97 1.46
N ILE A 53 -8.97 12.61 2.11
CA ILE A 53 -8.58 11.21 2.32
C ILE A 53 -9.50 10.48 3.32
N PHE A 54 -10.28 11.21 4.12
CA PHE A 54 -11.21 10.62 5.09
C PHE A 54 -12.57 10.24 4.50
N GLU A 55 -12.79 10.54 3.21
CA GLU A 55 -13.99 10.14 2.46
C GLU A 55 -13.78 8.87 1.62
N VAL A 56 -12.57 8.32 1.60
CA VAL A 56 -12.29 7.06 0.92
C VAL A 56 -12.28 5.89 1.90
N GLU A 57 -12.49 4.69 1.40
CA GLU A 57 -12.55 3.47 2.22
C GLU A 57 -11.19 2.79 2.32
N ARG A 58 -10.34 2.95 1.30
CA ARG A 58 -9.01 2.35 1.23
C ARG A 58 -7.97 3.39 0.78
N ILE A 59 -6.85 3.47 1.50
CA ILE A 59 -5.71 4.30 1.11
C ILE A 59 -4.49 3.41 1.00
N PHE A 60 -3.86 3.43 -0.16
CA PHE A 60 -2.70 2.62 -0.49
C PHE A 60 -1.42 3.45 -0.46
N PHE A 61 -0.42 2.97 0.26
CA PHE A 61 0.89 3.59 0.41
C PHE A 61 1.98 2.60 -0.05
N PRO A 62 2.36 2.61 -1.33
CA PRO A 62 3.50 1.83 -1.81
C PRO A 62 4.79 2.34 -1.16
N ILE A 63 5.62 1.44 -0.69
CA ILE A 63 6.86 1.75 0.03
C ILE A 63 8.04 1.17 -0.75
N ASN A 64 8.98 2.03 -1.10
CA ASN A 64 10.28 1.61 -1.62
C ASN A 64 11.30 1.66 -0.49
N ILE A 65 11.81 0.52 -0.08
CA ILE A 65 12.75 0.38 1.02
C ILE A 65 14.18 0.36 0.44
N ASN A 66 14.95 1.40 0.67
CA ASN A 66 16.36 1.53 0.26
C ASN A 66 16.61 1.28 -1.25
N ASN A 67 15.65 1.54 -2.11
CA ASN A 67 15.68 1.27 -3.55
C ASN A 67 15.92 -0.21 -3.93
N THR A 68 15.74 -1.12 -3.00
CA THR A 68 16.01 -2.56 -3.21
C THR A 68 14.80 -3.44 -2.96
N HIS A 69 13.78 -2.93 -2.29
CA HIS A 69 12.62 -3.73 -1.88
C HIS A 69 11.34 -2.91 -1.91
N TRP A 70 10.23 -3.57 -2.23
CA TRP A 70 8.90 -3.00 -2.25
C TRP A 70 8.00 -3.66 -1.21
N ALA A 71 7.26 -2.83 -0.48
CA ALA A 71 6.22 -3.23 0.45
C ALA A 71 4.99 -2.32 0.26
N LEU A 72 3.90 -2.64 0.93
CA LEU A 72 2.65 -1.89 0.88
C LEU A 72 2.11 -1.68 2.28
N VAL A 73 1.64 -0.47 2.57
CA VAL A 73 0.72 -0.23 3.68
C VAL A 73 -0.65 0.14 3.12
N VAL A 74 -1.69 -0.41 3.71
CA VAL A 74 -3.07 -0.05 3.39
C VAL A 74 -3.78 0.41 4.65
N ALA A 75 -4.39 1.60 4.58
CA ALA A 75 -5.33 2.06 5.59
C ALA A 75 -6.76 1.72 5.16
N PHE A 76 -7.43 0.92 5.96
CA PHE A 76 -8.83 0.54 5.86
C PHE A 76 -9.62 1.48 6.76
N MET A 77 -10.14 2.56 6.16
CA MET A 77 -10.69 3.69 6.91
C MET A 77 -12.00 3.33 7.62
N ASP A 78 -12.84 2.54 6.97
CA ASP A 78 -14.11 2.02 7.51
C ASP A 78 -13.91 0.98 8.62
N GLU A 79 -12.79 0.23 8.58
CA GLU A 79 -12.43 -0.78 9.57
C GLU A 79 -11.55 -0.23 10.71
N LYS A 80 -11.11 1.03 10.61
CA LYS A 80 -10.14 1.64 11.52
C LYS A 80 -8.89 0.75 11.71
N ARG A 81 -8.33 0.30 10.60
CA ARG A 81 -7.19 -0.62 10.57
C ARG A 81 -6.15 -0.15 9.56
N ILE A 82 -4.88 -0.20 9.95
CA ILE A 82 -3.75 0.01 9.05
C ILE A 82 -2.94 -1.29 9.02
N GLN A 83 -2.70 -1.83 7.85
CA GLN A 83 -1.99 -3.10 7.70
C GLN A 83 -0.79 -2.97 6.76
N TYR A 84 0.31 -3.57 7.18
CA TYR A 84 1.54 -3.71 6.41
C TYR A 84 1.54 -5.04 5.67
N TYR A 85 1.85 -5.00 4.39
CA TYR A 85 1.98 -6.15 3.50
C TYR A 85 3.39 -6.20 2.92
N ASP A 86 4.10 -7.26 3.23
CA ASP A 86 5.44 -7.54 2.73
C ASP A 86 5.57 -9.05 2.51
N TYR A 87 5.92 -9.45 1.31
CA TYR A 87 6.11 -10.85 0.96
C TYR A 87 7.37 -11.47 1.60
N ASP A 88 8.28 -10.67 2.13
CA ASP A 88 9.50 -11.09 2.88
C ASP A 88 9.44 -10.63 4.36
N SER A 89 8.26 -10.73 4.96
CA SER A 89 7.98 -10.23 6.31
C SER A 89 8.83 -10.86 7.41
N LEU A 90 9.37 -12.06 7.18
CA LEU A 90 10.23 -12.75 8.15
C LEU A 90 11.56 -12.02 8.41
N LYS A 91 11.95 -11.11 7.53
CA LYS A 91 13.22 -10.37 7.61
C LYS A 91 13.04 -8.88 7.88
N ARG A 92 11.82 -8.35 7.79
CA ARG A 92 11.58 -6.90 7.80
C ARG A 92 10.48 -6.53 8.79
N ASN A 93 10.77 -5.52 9.58
CA ASN A 93 9.80 -4.94 10.52
C ASN A 93 9.15 -3.70 9.89
N GLY A 94 7.85 -3.76 9.62
CA GLY A 94 7.04 -2.67 9.07
C GLY A 94 6.54 -1.65 10.08
N THR A 95 6.82 -1.82 11.37
CA THR A 95 6.26 -0.99 12.47
C THR A 95 6.47 0.51 12.22
N ARG A 96 7.68 0.91 11.82
CA ARG A 96 7.98 2.31 11.51
C ARG A 96 7.01 2.92 10.49
N TYR A 97 6.68 2.17 9.46
CA TYR A 97 5.77 2.65 8.40
C TYR A 97 4.34 2.71 8.88
N LEU A 98 3.90 1.73 9.67
CA LEU A 98 2.59 1.74 10.31
C LEU A 98 2.42 2.95 11.22
N ASP A 99 3.37 3.17 12.12
CA ASP A 99 3.34 4.28 13.08
C ASP A 99 3.36 5.63 12.38
N GLY A 100 4.24 5.80 11.39
CA GLY A 100 4.34 7.07 10.66
C GLY A 100 3.12 7.36 9.79
N ILE A 101 2.53 6.37 9.14
CA ILE A 101 1.29 6.56 8.36
C ILE A 101 0.12 6.83 9.31
N PHE A 102 0.06 6.16 10.44
CA PHE A 102 -0.96 6.44 11.45
C PHE A 102 -0.83 7.87 12.01
N GLN A 103 0.40 8.31 12.30
CA GLN A 103 0.65 9.69 12.71
C GLN A 103 0.26 10.68 11.61
N TYR A 104 0.53 10.38 10.34
CA TYR A 104 0.11 11.21 9.22
C TYR A 104 -1.43 11.37 9.17
N LEU A 105 -2.18 10.31 9.37
CA LEU A 105 -3.64 10.39 9.40
C LEU A 105 -4.12 11.30 10.54
N GLN A 106 -3.52 11.19 11.73
CA GLN A 106 -3.86 12.05 12.87
C GLN A 106 -3.56 13.54 12.59
N ASP A 107 -2.37 13.82 12.06
CA ASP A 107 -1.94 15.19 11.77
C ASP A 107 -2.79 15.81 10.65
N ASP A 108 -3.11 15.04 9.62
CA ASP A 108 -3.96 15.51 8.52
C ASP A 108 -5.41 15.69 8.95
N TYR A 109 -5.94 14.82 9.82
CA TYR A 109 -7.25 14.98 10.43
C TYR A 109 -7.32 16.27 11.25
N LYS A 110 -6.36 16.47 12.14
CA LYS A 110 -6.27 17.69 12.97
C LYS A 110 -6.17 18.96 12.12
N ARG A 111 -5.40 18.90 11.04
CA ARG A 111 -5.30 20.02 10.09
C ARG A 111 -6.64 20.33 9.42
N GLN A 112 -7.38 19.29 8.99
CA GLN A 112 -8.65 19.47 8.25
C GLN A 112 -9.80 19.86 9.16
N PHE A 113 -9.98 19.14 10.27
CA PHE A 113 -11.18 19.26 11.11
C PHE A 113 -10.96 20.10 12.37
N LYS A 114 -9.73 20.55 12.64
CA LYS A 114 -9.38 21.36 13.83
C LYS A 114 -9.68 20.67 15.17
N SER A 115 -9.72 19.36 15.16
CA SER A 115 -9.93 18.48 16.31
C SER A 115 -9.00 17.27 16.23
N ASP A 116 -8.73 16.64 17.34
CA ASP A 116 -7.95 15.40 17.35
C ASP A 116 -8.79 14.23 16.83
N MET A 117 -8.16 13.32 16.11
CA MET A 117 -8.78 12.10 15.61
C MET A 117 -9.00 11.12 16.78
N ASP A 118 -10.17 10.53 16.88
CA ASP A 118 -10.40 9.41 17.80
C ASP A 118 -9.61 8.18 17.32
N THR A 119 -8.63 7.80 18.10
CA THR A 119 -7.71 6.68 17.80
C THR A 119 -8.05 5.41 18.58
N SER A 120 -9.06 5.41 19.43
CA SER A 120 -9.35 4.35 20.41
C SER A 120 -9.60 2.97 19.78
N GLU A 121 -10.15 2.94 18.57
CA GLU A 121 -10.51 1.68 17.87
C GLU A 121 -9.52 1.33 16.74
N TRP A 122 -8.51 2.16 16.51
CA TRP A 122 -7.55 1.90 15.44
C TRP A 122 -6.61 0.75 15.79
N ARG A 123 -6.38 -0.11 14.79
CA ARG A 123 -5.49 -1.26 14.91
C ARG A 123 -4.37 -1.15 13.88
N LEU A 124 -3.14 -1.31 14.34
CA LEU A 124 -1.95 -1.41 13.49
C LEU A 124 -1.57 -2.88 13.37
N VAL A 125 -1.59 -3.41 12.16
CA VAL A 125 -1.42 -4.84 11.88
C VAL A 125 -0.19 -5.03 10.99
N LEU A 126 0.76 -5.81 11.46
CA LEU A 126 1.86 -6.33 10.64
C LEU A 126 1.35 -7.46 9.73
N CYS A 127 2.22 -8.00 8.89
CA CYS A 127 1.89 -9.19 8.11
C CYS A 127 1.35 -10.31 9.02
N THR A 128 0.30 -10.96 8.56
CA THR A 128 -0.27 -12.14 9.21
C THR A 128 0.30 -13.41 8.58
N GLU A 129 0.07 -14.56 9.23
CA GLU A 129 0.47 -15.89 8.70
C GLU A 129 -0.19 -16.17 7.34
N ASP A 130 -1.39 -15.62 7.10
CA ASP A 130 -2.14 -15.76 5.85
C ASP A 130 -1.64 -14.82 4.74
N THR A 131 -0.75 -13.87 5.05
CA THR A 131 -0.17 -12.99 4.02
C THR A 131 0.74 -13.81 3.11
N PRO A 132 0.50 -13.85 1.79
CA PRO A 132 1.35 -14.58 0.86
C PRO A 132 2.82 -14.19 1.02
N GLN A 133 3.66 -15.19 1.18
CA GLN A 133 5.09 -15.00 1.35
C GLN A 133 5.85 -15.61 0.18
N GLN A 134 6.96 -14.99 -0.18
CA GLN A 134 7.88 -15.56 -1.16
C GLN A 134 8.34 -16.94 -0.67
N ASP A 135 8.43 -17.90 -1.59
CA ASP A 135 8.89 -19.24 -1.27
C ASP A 135 10.25 -19.19 -0.56
N LYS A 136 10.30 -19.78 0.63
CA LYS A 136 11.52 -19.90 1.43
C LYS A 136 12.65 -20.66 0.70
N TYR A 137 12.31 -21.39 -0.34
CA TYR A 137 13.22 -22.25 -1.10
C TYR A 137 13.83 -21.55 -2.31
N ASN A 138 13.23 -20.49 -2.82
CA ASN A 138 13.78 -19.74 -3.94
C ASN A 138 14.61 -18.54 -3.44
N LYS A 139 15.81 -18.82 -2.94
CA LYS A 139 16.74 -17.82 -2.38
C LYS A 139 17.22 -16.79 -3.40
N ASP A 140 17.04 -17.05 -4.68
CA ASP A 140 17.56 -16.25 -5.77
C ASP A 140 16.55 -15.23 -6.31
N ASN A 141 15.30 -15.25 -5.81
CA ASN A 141 14.25 -14.33 -6.25
C ASN A 141 14.31 -13.00 -5.44
N GLY A 142 15.09 -12.06 -5.91
CA GLY A 142 15.23 -10.72 -5.32
C GLY A 142 14.41 -9.62 -6.01
N TRP A 143 13.56 -9.96 -7.01
CA TRP A 143 12.92 -8.96 -7.89
C TRP A 143 11.38 -9.01 -7.96
N ASP A 144 10.72 -10.00 -7.35
CA ASP A 144 9.26 -10.11 -7.42
C ASP A 144 8.49 -9.23 -6.43
N CYS A 145 9.17 -8.53 -5.52
CA CYS A 145 8.54 -7.68 -4.51
C CYS A 145 7.57 -6.66 -5.12
N GLY A 146 7.92 -6.05 -6.23
CA GLY A 146 7.05 -5.12 -6.93
C GLY A 146 5.78 -5.77 -7.47
N VAL A 147 5.87 -7.01 -7.96
CA VAL A 147 4.71 -7.78 -8.43
C VAL A 147 3.77 -8.08 -7.27
N PHE A 148 4.31 -8.49 -6.12
CA PHE A 148 3.50 -8.74 -4.91
C PHE A 148 2.76 -7.48 -4.45
N VAL A 149 3.42 -6.32 -4.43
CA VAL A 149 2.77 -5.05 -4.07
C VAL A 149 1.60 -4.74 -5.00
N CYS A 150 1.77 -4.96 -6.33
CA CYS A 150 0.69 -4.77 -7.28
C CYS A 150 -0.45 -5.76 -7.05
N LEU A 151 -0.15 -7.03 -6.76
CA LEU A 151 -1.16 -8.05 -6.47
C LEU A 151 -1.92 -7.75 -5.17
N PHE A 152 -1.22 -7.41 -4.09
CA PHE A 152 -1.88 -7.01 -2.84
C PHE A 152 -2.82 -5.83 -3.07
N ALA A 153 -2.35 -4.80 -3.76
CA ALA A 153 -3.15 -3.62 -4.04
C ALA A 153 -4.38 -3.96 -4.89
N ASP A 154 -4.23 -4.78 -5.91
CA ASP A 154 -5.30 -5.21 -6.81
C ASP A 154 -6.38 -6.02 -6.07
N PHE A 155 -6.00 -7.04 -5.28
CA PHE A 155 -6.96 -7.83 -4.50
C PHE A 155 -7.71 -6.97 -3.48
N ILE A 156 -7.00 -6.14 -2.73
CA ILE A 156 -7.59 -5.30 -1.68
C ILE A 156 -8.51 -4.23 -2.28
N ALA A 157 -8.14 -3.61 -3.40
CA ALA A 157 -8.97 -2.62 -4.08
C ALA A 157 -10.30 -3.22 -4.58
N MET A 158 -10.32 -4.52 -4.87
CA MET A 158 -11.51 -5.27 -5.27
C MET A 158 -12.25 -5.92 -4.08
N ASP A 159 -11.95 -5.53 -2.86
CA ASP A 159 -12.52 -6.09 -1.64
C ASP A 159 -12.33 -7.62 -1.51
N CYS A 160 -11.23 -8.11 -2.06
CA CYS A 160 -10.84 -9.51 -1.97
C CYS A 160 -9.72 -9.69 -0.97
N ALA A 161 -9.73 -10.81 -0.24
CA ALA A 161 -8.59 -11.18 0.58
C ALA A 161 -7.36 -11.39 -0.32
N PRO A 162 -6.20 -10.84 0.00
CA PRO A 162 -4.99 -10.98 -0.81
C PRO A 162 -4.33 -12.34 -0.54
N ILE A 163 -5.10 -13.41 -0.70
CA ILE A 163 -4.66 -14.81 -0.55
C ILE A 163 -4.54 -15.39 -1.95
N PHE A 164 -3.33 -15.66 -2.39
CA PHE A 164 -3.07 -16.27 -3.68
C PHE A 164 -1.90 -17.23 -3.58
N ASN A 165 -2.03 -18.35 -4.29
CA ASN A 165 -0.90 -19.23 -4.52
C ASN A 165 -0.05 -18.65 -5.64
N TYR A 166 1.25 -18.69 -5.48
CA TYR A 166 2.17 -18.31 -6.53
C TYR A 166 3.26 -19.36 -6.67
N ASP A 167 3.47 -19.76 -7.89
CA ASP A 167 4.67 -20.39 -8.39
C ASP A 167 5.32 -19.45 -9.41
N GLU A 168 6.48 -19.81 -9.89
CA GLU A 168 7.22 -18.98 -10.86
C GLU A 168 6.40 -18.71 -12.14
N ALA A 169 5.64 -19.69 -12.62
CA ALA A 169 4.83 -19.52 -13.82
C ALA A 169 3.66 -18.54 -13.58
N SER A 170 3.02 -18.61 -12.42
CA SER A 170 1.95 -17.70 -12.03
C SER A 170 2.43 -16.27 -11.88
N ILE A 171 3.60 -16.07 -11.26
CA ILE A 171 4.20 -14.72 -11.12
C ILE A 171 4.58 -14.13 -12.48
N ASN A 172 5.11 -14.91 -13.41
CA ASN A 172 5.41 -14.45 -14.76
C ASN A 172 4.14 -14.02 -15.50
N LYS A 173 3.04 -14.78 -15.43
CA LYS A 173 1.75 -14.36 -15.96
C LYS A 173 1.25 -13.05 -15.34
N CYS A 174 1.43 -12.86 -14.03
CA CYS A 174 1.08 -11.60 -13.37
C CYS A 174 1.91 -10.42 -13.90
N ARG A 175 3.21 -10.61 -14.16
CA ARG A 175 4.06 -9.59 -14.77
C ARG A 175 3.56 -9.18 -16.14
N ASP A 176 3.24 -10.17 -16.99
CA ASP A 176 2.71 -9.93 -18.34
C ASP A 176 1.38 -9.17 -18.27
N ARG A 177 0.47 -9.55 -17.37
CA ARG A 177 -0.79 -8.85 -17.15
C ARG A 177 -0.58 -7.39 -16.72
N ILE A 178 0.30 -7.15 -15.76
CA ILE A 178 0.62 -5.79 -15.31
C ILE A 178 1.20 -4.96 -16.46
N ALA A 179 2.13 -5.52 -17.23
CA ALA A 179 2.73 -4.85 -18.37
C ALA A 179 1.67 -4.49 -19.43
N LEU A 180 0.81 -5.43 -19.80
CA LEU A 180 -0.29 -5.19 -20.74
C LEU A 180 -1.26 -4.12 -20.22
N SER A 181 -1.65 -4.18 -18.93
CA SER A 181 -2.54 -3.17 -18.34
C SER A 181 -1.95 -1.76 -18.44
N ILE A 182 -0.63 -1.62 -18.26
CA ILE A 182 0.05 -0.34 -18.38
C ILE A 182 0.09 0.11 -19.84
N MET A 183 0.39 -0.78 -20.78
CA MET A 183 0.50 -0.46 -22.20
C MET A 183 -0.86 -0.06 -22.80
N ASP A 184 -1.92 -0.75 -22.44
CA ASP A 184 -3.27 -0.52 -22.97
C ASP A 184 -4.02 0.56 -22.17
N ASN A 185 -3.42 1.08 -21.10
CA ASN A 185 -4.04 2.02 -20.17
C ASN A 185 -5.42 1.56 -19.69
N CYS A 186 -5.57 0.26 -19.47
CA CYS A 186 -6.79 -0.37 -18.98
C CYS A 186 -6.48 -1.52 -18.03
N ALA A 187 -7.42 -1.84 -17.14
CA ALA A 187 -7.33 -3.03 -16.31
C ALA A 187 -7.67 -4.27 -17.16
N ILE A 188 -6.75 -5.22 -17.26
CA ILE A 188 -6.99 -6.47 -17.98
C ILE A 188 -7.72 -7.45 -17.06
N ASP A 189 -8.76 -8.09 -17.62
CA ASP A 189 -9.60 -9.03 -16.88
C ASP A 189 -8.77 -10.19 -16.29
N ARG A 190 -9.05 -10.50 -15.01
CA ARG A 190 -8.37 -11.54 -14.26
C ARG A 190 -8.65 -12.95 -14.77
N HIS A 191 -9.75 -13.15 -15.48
CA HIS A 191 -10.15 -14.45 -16.02
C HIS A 191 -9.22 -14.98 -17.12
N LEU A 192 -8.29 -14.16 -17.63
CA LEU A 192 -7.31 -14.57 -18.64
C LEU A 192 -6.05 -15.23 -18.05
N THR A 193 -5.98 -15.45 -16.73
CA THR A 193 -4.82 -15.99 -16.03
C THR A 193 -5.08 -17.35 -15.36
N GLY A 194 -6.13 -18.05 -15.80
CA GLY A 194 -6.44 -19.42 -15.38
C GLY A 194 -5.52 -20.47 -16.02
#